data_fcb16e0e89f3e00453d35429ffee3797
#
_entry.id   fcb16e0e89f3e00453d35429ffee3797
#
_cell.length_a   1.000
_cell.length_b   1.000
_cell.length_c   1.000
_cell.angle_alpha   90.00
_cell.angle_beta   90.00
_cell.angle_gamma   90.00
#
_symmetry.space_group_name_H-M   'P 1'
#
loop_
_entity.id
_entity.type
_entity.pdbx_description
1 polymer ?
#
loop_
_entity_poly.entity_id
_entity_poly.type
_entity_poly.pdbx_seq_one_letter_code
_entity_poly.pdbx_strand_id
1 'polypeptide(L)'
;MNIQSVNDKTFEVYGRVVDGYDYAELLATLEKCSEKPADSVIYVPGCAELEATPAYKDLQINCYGGMPIQIGYCNGTNTKLNCFEYHRDSEIDIAADDVILLVARQQDIQDGKIDSSKTEAFLCPKGTAVELYATTLHYAPCSAKLGEGFRVVIVLPKGTNEDKPALTVKNAEDNLLWAQ
;
A
#
# COMPACT_ATOMS: atom_id res chain seq x y z
N MET A 1 -15.79 13.32 -2.91
CA MET A 1 -15.35 12.37 -1.85
C MET A 1 -14.80 13.21 -0.70
N ASN A 2 -15.13 12.90 0.55
CA ASN A 2 -14.54 13.54 1.72
C ASN A 2 -13.24 12.84 2.07
N ILE A 3 -12.15 13.59 2.26
CA ILE A 3 -10.86 13.02 2.66
C ILE A 3 -10.78 13.09 4.18
N GLN A 4 -10.65 11.94 4.82
CA GLN A 4 -10.49 11.77 6.26
C GLN A 4 -9.00 11.62 6.61
N SER A 5 -8.65 11.49 7.87
CA SER A 5 -7.27 11.21 8.30
C SER A 5 -7.11 9.73 8.64
N VAL A 6 -5.92 9.16 8.39
CA VAL A 6 -5.58 7.82 8.90
C VAL A 6 -5.58 7.75 10.44
N ASN A 7 -5.59 8.91 11.12
CA ASN A 7 -5.73 8.99 12.58
C ASN A 7 -7.20 9.02 13.05
N ASP A 8 -8.16 9.07 12.13
CA ASP A 8 -9.57 9.07 12.49
C ASP A 8 -10.02 7.65 12.82
N LYS A 9 -10.94 7.52 13.77
CA LYS A 9 -11.48 6.21 14.18
C LYS A 9 -12.12 5.43 13.03
N THR A 10 -12.58 6.10 12.00
CA THR A 10 -13.13 5.48 10.79
C THR A 10 -12.10 4.65 10.03
N PHE A 11 -10.81 4.95 10.16
CA PHE A 11 -9.74 4.18 9.52
C PHE A 11 -9.54 2.79 10.16
N GLU A 12 -9.91 2.59 11.43
CA GLU A 12 -9.72 1.32 12.15
C GLU A 12 -10.39 0.11 11.47
N VAL A 13 -11.36 0.36 10.59
CA VAL A 13 -12.00 -0.69 9.78
C VAL A 13 -11.08 -1.22 8.68
N TYR A 14 -10.16 -0.38 8.22
CA TYR A 14 -9.27 -0.65 7.09
C TYR A 14 -7.84 -0.97 7.51
N GLY A 15 -7.41 -0.42 8.63
CA GLY A 15 -6.04 -0.53 9.07
C GLY A 15 -5.79 0.18 10.39
N ARG A 16 -4.53 0.44 10.65
CA ARG A 16 -4.08 1.20 11.81
C ARG A 16 -2.79 1.95 11.51
N VAL A 17 -2.51 3.00 12.25
CA VAL A 17 -1.18 3.63 12.27
C VAL A 17 -0.19 2.70 12.98
N VAL A 18 1.00 2.57 12.43
CA VAL A 18 2.10 1.75 12.97
C VAL A 18 3.13 2.67 13.60
N ASP A 19 3.02 2.85 14.91
CA ASP A 19 3.89 3.72 15.69
C ASP A 19 5.04 2.96 16.35
N GLY A 20 6.02 3.72 16.84
CA GLY A 20 7.10 3.19 17.70
C GLY A 20 8.34 2.70 16.98
N TYR A 21 8.44 2.93 15.66
CA TYR A 21 9.62 2.57 14.86
C TYR A 21 10.25 3.81 14.24
N ASP A 22 11.57 3.74 14.03
CA ASP A 22 12.32 4.79 13.32
C ASP A 22 12.44 4.44 11.83
N TYR A 23 11.79 5.22 11.00
CA TYR A 23 11.80 5.06 9.54
C TYR A 23 12.75 6.06 8.83
N ALA A 24 13.51 6.87 9.56
CA ALA A 24 14.30 7.96 8.96
C ALA A 24 15.32 7.45 7.93
N GLU A 25 16.07 6.40 8.28
CA GLU A 25 17.05 5.79 7.36
C GLU A 25 16.37 5.13 6.16
N LEU A 26 15.26 4.42 6.38
CA LEU A 26 14.48 3.76 5.34
C LEU A 26 13.96 4.77 4.31
N LEU A 27 13.35 5.88 4.77
CA LEU A 27 12.83 6.93 3.91
C LEU A 27 13.95 7.69 3.17
N ALA A 28 15.07 7.96 3.85
CA ALA A 28 16.23 8.57 3.20
C ALA A 28 16.87 7.65 2.15
N THR A 29 16.82 6.34 2.35
CA THR A 29 17.28 5.34 1.38
C THR A 29 16.35 5.30 0.18
N LEU A 30 15.03 5.27 0.39
CA LEU A 30 14.03 5.33 -0.68
C LEU A 30 14.24 6.53 -1.60
N GLU A 31 14.49 7.71 -1.03
CA GLU A 31 14.70 8.93 -1.82
C GLU A 31 15.93 8.82 -2.73
N LYS A 32 16.97 8.13 -2.29
CA LYS A 32 18.24 7.97 -3.03
C LYS A 32 18.19 6.88 -4.09
N CYS A 33 17.52 5.76 -3.81
CA CYS A 33 17.53 4.56 -4.66
C CYS A 33 16.35 4.44 -5.62
N SER A 34 15.36 5.35 -5.55
CA SER A 34 14.13 5.22 -6.32
C SER A 34 13.76 6.48 -7.10
N GLU A 35 13.15 6.27 -8.26
CA GLU A 35 12.58 7.35 -9.08
C GLU A 35 11.18 7.75 -8.58
N LYS A 36 10.74 8.96 -8.92
CA LYS A 36 9.37 9.45 -8.73
C LYS A 36 8.85 9.97 -10.07
N PRO A 37 8.24 9.12 -10.92
CA PRO A 37 7.72 9.53 -12.22
C PRO A 37 6.64 10.61 -12.11
N ALA A 38 6.68 11.57 -13.03
CA ALA A 38 5.74 12.70 -13.05
C ALA A 38 4.38 12.37 -13.68
N ASP A 39 4.30 11.31 -14.49
CA ASP A 39 3.15 10.98 -15.33
C ASP A 39 2.71 9.50 -15.25
N SER A 40 3.32 8.74 -14.37
CA SER A 40 3.04 7.32 -14.19
C SER A 40 3.26 6.89 -12.74
N VAL A 41 2.98 5.63 -12.46
CA VAL A 41 3.29 4.97 -11.18
C VAL A 41 4.17 3.78 -11.47
N ILE A 42 5.22 3.62 -10.69
CA ILE A 42 6.07 2.42 -10.67
C ILE A 42 5.91 1.69 -9.35
N TYR A 43 5.85 0.37 -9.43
CA TYR A 43 5.87 -0.53 -8.28
C TYR A 43 7.05 -1.49 -8.38
N VAL A 44 7.81 -1.58 -7.32
CA VAL A 44 8.93 -2.51 -7.19
C VAL A 44 8.70 -3.35 -5.92
N PRO A 45 8.44 -4.66 -6.03
CA PRO A 45 8.04 -5.49 -4.90
C PRO A 45 9.14 -5.69 -3.85
N GLY A 46 10.41 -5.68 -4.25
CA GLY A 46 11.56 -5.81 -3.34
C GLY A 46 12.73 -4.95 -3.79
N CYS A 47 13.35 -4.23 -2.87
CA CYS A 47 14.51 -3.38 -3.11
C CYS A 47 15.60 -3.69 -2.08
N ALA A 48 16.73 -4.20 -2.55
CA ALA A 48 17.82 -4.67 -1.69
C ALA A 48 18.36 -3.57 -0.76
N GLU A 49 18.39 -2.31 -1.22
CA GLU A 49 18.83 -1.18 -0.44
C GLU A 49 17.88 -0.87 0.72
N LEU A 50 16.57 -1.00 0.52
CA LEU A 50 15.57 -0.82 1.57
C LEU A 50 15.60 -1.99 2.56
N GLU A 51 15.74 -3.22 2.07
CA GLU A 51 15.82 -4.43 2.88
C GLU A 51 17.11 -4.48 3.74
N ALA A 52 18.15 -3.73 3.37
CA ALA A 52 19.39 -3.61 4.15
C ALA A 52 19.28 -2.67 5.35
N THR A 53 18.19 -1.89 5.46
CA THR A 53 18.01 -0.94 6.57
C THR A 53 17.60 -1.65 7.88
N PRO A 54 17.89 -1.06 9.05
CA PRO A 54 17.49 -1.63 10.34
C PRO A 54 15.97 -1.87 10.46
N ALA A 55 15.16 -1.04 9.81
CA ALA A 55 13.70 -1.16 9.81
C ALA A 55 13.20 -2.52 9.31
N TYR A 56 13.93 -3.19 8.41
CA TYR A 56 13.57 -4.53 7.94
C TYR A 56 13.40 -5.51 9.10
N LYS A 57 14.39 -5.56 10.01
CA LYS A 57 14.36 -6.50 11.12
C LYS A 57 13.27 -6.19 12.13
N ASP A 58 13.06 -4.91 12.41
CA ASP A 58 12.02 -4.46 13.32
C ASP A 58 10.62 -4.79 12.80
N LEU A 59 10.35 -4.49 11.54
CA LEU A 59 9.07 -4.81 10.89
C LEU A 59 8.85 -6.31 10.78
N GLN A 60 9.88 -7.07 10.38
CA GLN A 60 9.78 -8.52 10.27
C GLN A 60 9.38 -9.17 11.58
N ILE A 61 10.04 -8.80 12.70
CA ILE A 61 9.77 -9.43 13.98
C ILE A 61 8.45 -8.94 14.58
N ASN A 62 8.25 -7.63 14.61
CA ASN A 62 7.20 -7.05 15.44
C ASN A 62 5.86 -6.89 14.72
N CYS A 63 5.89 -6.74 13.39
CA CYS A 63 4.66 -6.60 12.59
C CYS A 63 4.26 -7.90 11.90
N TYR A 64 5.25 -8.70 11.47
CA TYR A 64 5.00 -9.94 10.72
C TYR A 64 5.35 -11.23 11.49
N GLY A 65 5.63 -11.16 12.81
CA GLY A 65 5.85 -12.34 13.64
C GLY A 65 7.04 -13.21 13.23
N GLY A 66 8.02 -12.63 12.55
CA GLY A 66 9.22 -13.32 12.06
C GLY A 66 9.06 -13.97 10.68
N MET A 67 7.90 -13.84 10.02
CA MET A 67 7.74 -14.31 8.63
C MET A 67 8.74 -13.60 7.71
N PRO A 68 9.19 -14.26 6.62
CA PRO A 68 9.94 -13.58 5.58
C PRO A 68 9.11 -12.45 4.97
N ILE A 69 9.69 -11.25 4.89
CA ILE A 69 9.07 -10.08 4.25
C ILE A 69 9.90 -9.61 3.08
N GLN A 70 9.33 -8.74 2.29
CA GLN A 70 9.98 -7.93 1.27
C GLN A 70 9.69 -6.46 1.54
N ILE A 71 10.65 -5.61 1.22
CA ILE A 71 10.46 -4.15 1.27
C ILE A 71 10.73 -3.60 -0.12
N GLY A 72 9.69 -3.05 -0.71
CA GLY A 72 9.71 -2.39 -1.99
C GLY A 72 9.16 -0.98 -1.91
N TYR A 73 8.65 -0.49 -3.03
CA TYR A 73 8.06 0.84 -3.07
C TYR A 73 7.03 1.00 -4.19
N CYS A 74 6.11 1.94 -3.98
CA CYS A 74 5.19 2.45 -4.98
C CYS A 74 5.38 3.96 -5.09
N ASN A 75 5.88 4.43 -6.22
CA ASN A 75 6.21 5.84 -6.43
C ASN A 75 5.60 6.37 -7.72
N GLY A 76 5.26 7.65 -7.75
CA GLY A 76 4.81 8.29 -8.98
C GLY A 76 3.79 9.37 -8.79
N THR A 77 2.91 9.51 -9.76
CA THR A 77 1.80 10.48 -9.79
C THR A 77 0.53 9.77 -10.17
N ASN A 78 -0.47 9.81 -9.29
CA ASN A 78 -1.80 9.25 -9.51
C ASN A 78 -2.85 10.18 -8.88
N THR A 79 -4.01 10.30 -9.52
CA THR A 79 -5.15 11.12 -9.05
C THR A 79 -6.47 10.38 -9.18
N LYS A 80 -6.45 9.08 -9.44
CA LYS A 80 -7.65 8.30 -9.77
C LYS A 80 -7.67 6.98 -9.01
N LEU A 81 -8.88 6.50 -8.73
CA LEU A 81 -9.12 5.11 -8.40
C LEU A 81 -9.02 4.29 -9.71
N ASN A 82 -7.92 3.57 -9.89
CA ASN A 82 -7.67 2.81 -11.12
C ASN A 82 -8.26 1.40 -11.03
N CYS A 83 -8.03 0.72 -9.91
CA CYS A 83 -8.58 -0.59 -9.56
C CYS A 83 -8.51 -0.78 -8.05
N PHE A 84 -8.85 -1.98 -7.59
CA PHE A 84 -8.60 -2.48 -6.25
C PHE A 84 -7.87 -3.81 -6.30
N GLU A 85 -7.02 -4.01 -5.33
CA GLU A 85 -6.41 -5.29 -4.99
C GLU A 85 -6.53 -5.54 -3.48
N TYR A 86 -6.23 -6.73 -3.04
CA TYR A 86 -6.03 -7.10 -1.65
C TYR A 86 -5.04 -8.28 -1.57
N HIS A 87 -4.39 -8.39 -0.44
CA HIS A 87 -3.39 -9.43 -0.20
C HIS A 87 -3.88 -10.47 0.81
N ARG A 88 -3.18 -11.60 0.91
CA ARG A 88 -3.50 -12.65 1.89
C ARG A 88 -3.07 -12.30 3.30
N ASP A 89 -2.20 -11.30 3.45
CA ASP A 89 -1.76 -10.75 4.71
C ASP A 89 -1.82 -9.21 4.65
N SER A 90 -1.57 -8.57 5.78
CA SER A 90 -1.54 -7.10 5.84
C SER A 90 -0.38 -6.54 5.02
N GLU A 91 -0.60 -5.35 4.45
CA GLU A 91 0.43 -4.50 3.85
C GLU A 91 0.78 -3.36 4.80
N ILE A 92 2.06 -2.99 4.90
CA ILE A 92 2.47 -1.76 5.59
C ILE A 92 2.98 -0.75 4.58
N ASP A 93 2.31 0.40 4.55
CA ASP A 93 2.68 1.57 3.76
C ASP A 93 3.38 2.60 4.63
N ILE A 94 4.60 3.03 4.24
CA ILE A 94 5.33 4.09 4.95
C ILE A 94 5.49 5.28 4.00
N ALA A 95 4.77 6.35 4.28
CA ALA A 95 4.65 7.51 3.41
C ALA A 95 5.90 8.40 3.47
N ALA A 96 6.63 8.54 2.36
CA ALA A 96 7.73 9.50 2.22
C ALA A 96 7.25 10.89 1.77
N ASP A 97 6.06 10.99 1.20
CA ASP A 97 5.34 12.21 0.87
C ASP A 97 3.91 12.09 1.42
N ASP A 98 3.14 13.18 1.51
CA ASP A 98 1.71 13.11 1.83
C ASP A 98 0.98 12.35 0.73
N VAL A 99 0.17 11.35 1.09
CA VAL A 99 -0.60 10.53 0.14
C VAL A 99 -2.05 10.41 0.54
N ILE A 100 -2.92 10.16 -0.43
CA ILE A 100 -4.30 9.77 -0.20
C ILE A 100 -4.44 8.29 -0.52
N LEU A 101 -4.84 7.52 0.47
CA LEU A 101 -5.21 6.12 0.33
C LEU A 101 -6.69 6.03 -0.04
N LEU A 102 -7.00 5.33 -1.12
CA LEU A 102 -8.36 4.99 -1.52
C LEU A 102 -8.61 3.54 -1.13
N VAL A 103 -9.53 3.32 -0.21
CA VAL A 103 -9.78 2.01 0.38
C VAL A 103 -11.25 1.63 0.34
N ALA A 104 -11.52 0.32 0.34
CA ALA A 104 -12.85 -0.26 0.50
C ALA A 104 -12.74 -1.58 1.27
N ARG A 105 -13.86 -2.18 1.65
CA ARG A 105 -13.84 -3.45 2.39
C ARG A 105 -14.01 -4.63 1.44
N GLN A 106 -13.25 -5.68 1.62
CA GLN A 106 -13.42 -6.94 0.91
C GLN A 106 -14.85 -7.51 1.06
N GLN A 107 -15.48 -7.27 2.21
CA GLN A 107 -16.84 -7.72 2.50
C GLN A 107 -17.91 -7.02 1.64
N ASP A 108 -17.58 -5.91 1.00
CA ASP A 108 -18.49 -5.19 0.11
C ASP A 108 -18.44 -5.72 -1.34
N ILE A 109 -17.59 -6.71 -1.62
CA ILE A 109 -17.57 -7.40 -2.91
C ILE A 109 -18.83 -8.26 -3.05
N GLN A 110 -19.59 -8.03 -4.13
CA GLN A 110 -20.78 -8.79 -4.48
C GLN A 110 -20.65 -9.32 -5.91
N ASP A 111 -20.84 -10.62 -6.08
CA ASP A 111 -20.74 -11.29 -7.40
C ASP A 111 -19.42 -10.98 -8.15
N GLY A 112 -18.31 -10.89 -7.42
CA GLY A 112 -16.99 -10.57 -7.96
C GLY A 112 -16.81 -9.11 -8.38
N LYS A 113 -17.64 -8.20 -7.89
CA LYS A 113 -17.58 -6.76 -8.20
C LYS A 113 -17.65 -5.92 -6.93
N ILE A 114 -17.07 -4.75 -6.98
CA ILE A 114 -17.17 -3.72 -5.95
C ILE A 114 -17.81 -2.45 -6.52
N ASP A 115 -18.77 -1.89 -5.79
CA ASP A 115 -19.33 -0.59 -6.12
C ASP A 115 -18.35 0.50 -5.66
N SER A 116 -17.82 1.28 -6.60
CA SER A 116 -16.87 2.36 -6.33
C SER A 116 -17.39 3.44 -5.37
N SER A 117 -18.72 3.55 -5.18
CA SER A 117 -19.32 4.44 -4.18
C SER A 117 -18.99 4.04 -2.73
N LYS A 118 -18.52 2.81 -2.52
CA LYS A 118 -18.06 2.29 -1.21
C LYS A 118 -16.63 2.71 -0.88
N THR A 119 -15.95 3.39 -1.80
CA THR A 119 -14.58 3.85 -1.58
C THR A 119 -14.55 4.99 -0.57
N GLU A 120 -13.68 4.87 0.41
CA GLU A 120 -13.31 5.94 1.33
C GLU A 120 -11.89 6.42 1.06
N ALA A 121 -11.63 7.69 1.39
CA ALA A 121 -10.34 8.34 1.16
C ALA A 121 -9.74 8.81 2.47
N PHE A 122 -8.47 8.48 2.69
CA PHE A 122 -7.72 8.86 3.90
C PHE A 122 -6.40 9.52 3.54
N LEU A 123 -6.15 10.68 4.13
CA LEU A 123 -4.84 11.32 4.08
C LEU A 123 -3.90 10.60 5.04
N CYS A 124 -2.81 10.08 4.48
CA CYS A 124 -1.65 9.57 5.22
C CYS A 124 -0.52 10.59 5.10
N PRO A 125 -0.18 11.30 6.17
CA PRO A 125 0.86 12.33 6.13
C PRO A 125 2.25 11.72 5.95
N LYS A 126 3.15 12.49 5.37
CA LYS A 126 4.57 12.17 5.30
C LYS A 126 5.12 11.73 6.65
N GLY A 127 5.93 10.67 6.66
CA GLY A 127 6.54 10.09 7.85
C GLY A 127 5.62 9.14 8.63
N THR A 128 4.36 8.99 8.21
CA THR A 128 3.41 8.06 8.84
C THR A 128 3.50 6.69 8.20
N ALA A 129 3.51 5.65 9.02
CA ALA A 129 3.34 4.27 8.60
C ALA A 129 1.93 3.80 8.94
N VAL A 130 1.28 3.10 8.02
CA VAL A 130 -0.02 2.47 8.23
C VAL A 130 0.02 1.01 7.84
N GLU A 131 -0.66 0.18 8.60
CA GLU A 131 -0.98 -1.20 8.23
C GLU A 131 -2.37 -1.21 7.59
N LEU A 132 -2.47 -1.70 6.36
CA LEU A 132 -3.72 -2.03 5.70
C LEU A 132 -4.01 -3.51 5.94
N TYR A 133 -5.16 -3.82 6.53
CA TYR A 133 -5.52 -5.20 6.84
C TYR A 133 -5.74 -6.04 5.57
N ALA A 134 -5.53 -7.34 5.66
CA ALA A 134 -5.77 -8.29 4.57
C ALA A 134 -7.19 -8.22 3.95
N THR A 135 -8.15 -7.67 4.71
CA THR A 135 -9.53 -7.45 4.27
C THR A 135 -9.78 -6.09 3.64
N THR A 136 -8.73 -5.30 3.44
CA THR A 136 -8.83 -3.95 2.88
C THR A 136 -8.48 -3.95 1.41
N LEU A 137 -9.44 -3.56 0.60
CA LEU A 137 -9.22 -3.27 -0.81
C LEU A 137 -8.48 -1.94 -0.93
N HIS A 138 -7.40 -1.94 -1.66
CA HIS A 138 -6.56 -0.76 -1.92
C HIS A 138 -5.88 -0.89 -3.28
N TYR A 139 -5.13 0.11 -3.68
CA TYR A 139 -4.25 0.11 -4.85
C TYR A 139 -3.25 1.26 -4.72
N ALA A 140 -2.52 1.56 -5.81
CA ALA A 140 -1.57 2.67 -5.83
C ALA A 140 -2.17 3.95 -5.22
N PRO A 141 -1.49 4.59 -4.27
CA PRO A 141 -1.95 5.82 -3.63
C PRO A 141 -2.21 6.94 -4.64
N CYS A 142 -2.98 7.95 -4.21
CA CYS A 142 -3.08 9.20 -4.93
C CYS A 142 -2.16 10.27 -4.33
N SER A 143 -1.64 11.14 -5.19
CA SER A 143 -0.91 12.34 -4.77
C SER A 143 -1.83 13.23 -3.94
N ALA A 144 -1.38 13.64 -2.75
CA ALA A 144 -2.17 14.53 -1.89
C ALA A 144 -2.31 15.93 -2.50
N LYS A 145 -1.30 16.36 -3.27
CA LYS A 145 -1.33 17.62 -4.02
C LYS A 145 -1.08 17.37 -5.51
N LEU A 146 -1.85 18.06 -6.32
CA LEU A 146 -1.75 17.93 -7.76
C LEU A 146 -0.34 18.30 -8.27
N GLY A 147 0.27 17.40 -9.04
CA GLY A 147 1.57 17.60 -9.66
C GLY A 147 2.80 17.35 -8.77
N GLU A 148 2.64 17.05 -7.46
CA GLU A 148 3.78 16.79 -6.58
C GLU A 148 4.24 15.33 -6.60
N GLY A 149 3.36 14.40 -6.99
CA GLY A 149 3.65 12.97 -6.93
C GLY A 149 3.79 12.45 -5.50
N PHE A 150 4.24 11.20 -5.38
CA PHE A 150 4.45 10.55 -4.08
C PHE A 150 5.55 9.48 -4.14
N ARG A 151 6.10 9.15 -2.97
CA ARG A 151 6.89 7.95 -2.68
C ARG A 151 6.32 7.27 -1.46
N VAL A 152 6.14 5.95 -1.55
CA VAL A 152 5.69 5.11 -0.44
C VAL A 152 6.52 3.84 -0.41
N VAL A 153 7.08 3.51 0.76
CA VAL A 153 7.64 2.19 1.01
C VAL A 153 6.51 1.21 1.21
N ILE A 154 6.60 0.06 0.55
CA ILE A 154 5.63 -1.03 0.66
C ILE A 154 6.30 -2.22 1.32
N VAL A 155 5.69 -2.74 2.39
CA VAL A 155 6.18 -3.93 3.11
C VAL A 155 5.11 -5.00 3.07
N LEU A 156 5.49 -6.18 2.58
CA LEU A 156 4.60 -7.33 2.40
C LEU A 156 5.32 -8.63 2.76
N PRO A 157 4.59 -9.73 3.01
CA PRO A 157 5.19 -11.05 3.04
C PRO A 157 5.93 -11.34 1.74
N LYS A 158 7.10 -11.98 1.85
CA LYS A 158 7.96 -12.26 0.70
C LYS A 158 7.23 -13.12 -0.34
N GLY A 159 7.31 -12.72 -1.61
CA GLY A 159 6.66 -13.37 -2.74
C GLY A 159 5.29 -12.77 -3.10
N THR A 160 4.73 -11.89 -2.27
CA THR A 160 3.50 -11.16 -2.60
C THR A 160 3.71 -10.35 -3.89
N ASN A 161 2.75 -10.41 -4.81
CA ASN A 161 2.78 -9.80 -6.15
C ASN A 161 3.80 -10.43 -7.12
N GLU A 162 4.62 -11.38 -6.67
CA GLU A 162 5.49 -12.20 -7.53
C GLU A 162 4.85 -13.56 -7.82
N ASP A 163 4.46 -14.27 -6.75
CA ASP A 163 3.79 -15.58 -6.81
C ASP A 163 2.27 -15.38 -6.74
N LYS A 164 1.65 -15.20 -7.90
CA LYS A 164 0.21 -14.95 -7.97
C LYS A 164 -0.61 -16.20 -7.62
N PRO A 165 -1.67 -16.05 -6.80
CA PRO A 165 -2.55 -17.18 -6.49
C PRO A 165 -3.29 -17.63 -7.74
N ALA A 166 -3.51 -18.95 -7.86
CA ALA A 166 -4.41 -19.49 -8.86
C ALA A 166 -5.86 -19.18 -8.49
N LEU A 167 -6.49 -18.30 -9.24
CA LEU A 167 -7.88 -17.89 -9.03
C LEU A 167 -8.76 -18.47 -10.14
N THR A 168 -9.93 -18.97 -9.76
CA THR A 168 -10.98 -19.33 -10.71
C THR A 168 -11.91 -18.14 -10.85
N VAL A 169 -11.87 -17.49 -12.00
CA VAL A 169 -12.71 -16.33 -12.33
C VAL A 169 -13.50 -16.59 -13.59
N LYS A 170 -14.60 -15.85 -13.78
CA LYS A 170 -15.53 -16.08 -14.91
C LYS A 170 -15.00 -15.54 -16.23
N ASN A 171 -14.08 -14.59 -16.20
CA ASN A 171 -13.51 -13.97 -17.40
C ASN A 171 -12.06 -13.49 -17.15
N ALA A 172 -11.36 -13.14 -18.25
CA ALA A 172 -9.96 -12.74 -18.17
C ALA A 172 -9.74 -11.38 -17.47
N GLU A 173 -10.71 -10.48 -17.52
CA GLU A 173 -10.61 -9.19 -16.83
C GLU A 173 -10.68 -9.36 -15.33
N ASP A 174 -11.62 -10.18 -14.84
CA ASP A 174 -11.70 -10.51 -13.42
C ASP A 174 -10.40 -11.17 -12.93
N ASN A 175 -9.77 -11.98 -13.77
CA ASN A 175 -8.49 -12.63 -13.44
C ASN A 175 -7.35 -11.60 -13.26
N LEU A 176 -7.32 -10.55 -14.05
CA LEU A 176 -6.35 -9.47 -13.90
C LEU A 176 -6.56 -8.67 -12.61
N LEU A 177 -7.80 -8.48 -12.20
CA LEU A 177 -8.14 -7.75 -10.98
C LEU A 177 -7.87 -8.53 -9.69
N TRP A 178 -7.93 -9.86 -9.74
CA TRP A 178 -7.82 -10.73 -8.56
C TRP A 178 -6.46 -11.43 -8.40
N ALA A 179 -5.63 -11.39 -9.43
CA ALA A 179 -4.33 -12.08 -9.43
C ALA A 179 -3.17 -11.25 -8.85
N GLN A 180 -3.45 -10.09 -8.31
CA GLN A 180 -2.43 -9.20 -7.72
C GLN A 180 -2.42 -9.28 -6.20
#